data_74625b7f3c3bdca5c1e2d3017a8db071
#
_entry.id   74625b7f3c3bdca5c1e2d3017a8db071
#
_cell.length_a   1.000
_cell.length_b   1.000
_cell.length_c   1.000
_cell.angle_alpha   90.00
_cell.angle_beta   90.00
_cell.angle_gamma   90.00
#
_symmetry.space_group_name_H-M   'P 1'
#
loop_
_entity.id
_entity.type
_entity.pdbx_description
1 polymer ?
#
loop_
_entity_poly.entity_id
_entity_poly.type
_entity_poly.pdbx_seq_one_letter_code
_entity_poly.pdbx_strand_id
1 'polypeptide(L)'
;MTHIRSFLHGNVWTFLCLALLTAVILCTWQMLATPLDPRLTAEYAVIEDMALPDRENFRADDLVWHPYSYPTRPPIPEGIHTVCLSWKIPYAPHFPGCNMLFSTANQDVCVYLGSDLVYRYGDWTEHGTVTGRNFHCVHLSDAMAGQRLTLLLHSDQPRWLGTVDYLTFDTTEQFLTSVSLTSATYAAAFSIALAMIAFLTINLSRRTPSDALRRTQIYLIACLAASMLWTAGISSFFPRIVGLPLLWWELHLTMLYVMPITWALLVHEIVAPHYRTQVQKILYALAAAFAAAAVFEMGGKSGYTALLYFYYPFLLAASLGLIYFLARSHWEFHPACRYGTFAVAASTLFCVIDALHWKYHLLSGMLSVTIFSIYAMVPLIFHVIRLQMMEQAAMVRKNEVLALELAASQSAAQRDFLTGCYNRHQLESGFENFAELARERGFKFSFAIFDIDHFKTINDTRGHLAGDQILRLIADTVHEKIDRRHLFIRYGGDEFVLLGLHYDLDAMVAFCDHLRGILEHRLGGVTLSFGVSTWHGADDPLSDLIARADRALYRSKKKGRNTVSAESEIDAA
;
A
#
# COMPACT_ATOMS: atom_id res chain seq x y z
N MET A 1 -29.65 9.00 1.36
CA MET A 1 -28.54 8.66 2.29
C MET A 1 -27.20 8.43 1.59
N THR A 2 -27.15 7.90 0.37
CA THR A 2 -25.90 7.67 -0.39
C THR A 2 -25.17 8.95 -0.79
N HIS A 3 -25.85 10.02 -1.17
CA HIS A 3 -25.23 11.31 -1.54
C HIS A 3 -24.60 12.06 -0.35
N ILE A 4 -25.18 11.96 0.84
CA ILE A 4 -24.63 12.59 2.06
C ILE A 4 -23.37 11.83 2.54
N ARG A 5 -23.34 10.50 2.42
CA ARG A 5 -22.14 9.70 2.72
C ARG A 5 -20.98 9.99 1.75
N SER A 6 -21.25 10.19 0.45
CA SER A 6 -20.20 10.54 -0.52
C SER A 6 -19.68 11.97 -0.31
N PHE A 7 -20.54 12.91 0.07
CA PHE A 7 -20.16 14.29 0.40
C PHE A 7 -19.35 14.38 1.70
N LEU A 8 -19.73 13.65 2.74
CA LEU A 8 -18.98 13.59 3.99
C LEU A 8 -17.63 12.88 3.81
N HIS A 9 -17.54 11.79 3.03
CA HIS A 9 -16.26 11.13 2.76
C HIS A 9 -15.30 11.98 1.92
N GLY A 10 -15.78 12.79 0.98
CA GLY A 10 -14.94 13.72 0.21
C GLY A 10 -14.42 14.88 1.06
N ASN A 11 -15.25 15.38 1.99
CA ASN A 11 -14.93 16.59 2.78
C ASN A 11 -14.24 16.29 4.11
N VAL A 12 -14.41 15.12 4.73
CA VAL A 12 -13.69 14.73 5.96
C VAL A 12 -12.17 14.78 5.73
N TRP A 13 -11.71 14.35 4.57
CA TRP A 13 -10.29 14.41 4.22
C TRP A 13 -9.78 15.83 3.97
N THR A 14 -10.61 16.67 3.37
CA THR A 14 -10.30 18.09 3.21
C THR A 14 -10.25 18.78 4.59
N PHE A 15 -11.16 18.45 5.51
CA PHE A 15 -11.15 18.94 6.89
C PHE A 15 -9.95 18.41 7.69
N LEU A 16 -9.58 17.15 7.54
CA LEU A 16 -8.38 16.59 8.17
C LEU A 16 -7.10 17.24 7.65
N CYS A 17 -6.99 17.45 6.34
CA CYS A 17 -5.85 18.17 5.74
C CYS A 17 -5.82 19.64 6.21
N LEU A 18 -6.97 20.30 6.32
CA LEU A 18 -7.06 21.67 6.84
C LEU A 18 -6.74 21.73 8.36
N ALA A 19 -7.23 20.78 9.15
CA ALA A 19 -6.92 20.67 10.57
C ALA A 19 -5.43 20.39 10.81
N LEU A 20 -4.84 19.52 9.97
CA LEU A 20 -3.41 19.23 9.99
C LEU A 20 -2.59 20.46 9.59
N LEU A 21 -3.00 21.16 8.53
CA LEU A 21 -2.38 22.42 8.09
C LEU A 21 -2.51 23.50 9.17
N THR A 22 -3.66 23.58 9.83
CA THR A 22 -3.90 24.53 10.93
C THR A 22 -3.05 24.18 12.16
N ALA A 23 -2.92 22.89 12.50
CA ALA A 23 -2.02 22.43 13.57
C ALA A 23 -0.55 22.74 13.24
N VAL A 24 -0.14 22.54 11.98
CA VAL A 24 1.19 22.93 11.47
C VAL A 24 1.41 24.44 11.60
N ILE A 25 0.44 25.25 11.19
CA ILE A 25 0.50 26.72 11.26
C ILE A 25 0.55 27.16 12.73
N LEU A 26 -0.23 26.56 13.62
CA LEU A 26 -0.22 26.88 15.05
C LEU A 26 1.10 26.47 15.73
N CYS A 27 1.64 25.31 15.39
CA CYS A 27 2.96 24.87 15.88
C CYS A 27 4.08 25.80 15.37
N THR A 28 4.04 26.17 14.07
CA THR A 28 4.99 27.13 13.50
C THR A 28 4.81 28.53 14.08
N TRP A 29 3.59 28.98 14.35
CA TRP A 29 3.32 30.25 15.01
C TRP A 29 3.87 30.28 16.43
N GLN A 30 3.71 29.22 17.22
CA GLN A 30 4.27 29.12 18.56
C GLN A 30 5.83 29.13 18.54
N MET A 31 6.43 28.59 17.49
CA MET A 31 7.89 28.63 17.28
C MET A 31 8.41 29.99 16.82
N LEU A 32 7.61 30.73 16.06
CA LEU A 32 7.91 32.10 15.64
C LEU A 32 7.76 33.11 16.80
N ALA A 33 7.00 32.73 17.84
CA ALA A 33 6.69 33.61 18.97
C ALA A 33 7.75 33.67 20.06
N THR A 34 8.79 32.82 20.01
CA THR A 34 9.95 32.96 20.91
C THR A 34 10.98 33.91 20.26
N PRO A 35 11.07 35.15 20.71
CA PRO A 35 12.03 36.07 20.13
C PRO A 35 13.46 35.57 20.44
N LEU A 36 14.29 35.44 19.41
CA LEU A 36 15.73 35.55 19.57
C LEU A 36 15.98 36.85 20.30
N ASP A 37 16.66 36.83 21.43
CA ASP A 37 16.98 38.09 22.13
C ASP A 37 17.94 38.91 21.25
N PRO A 38 17.49 39.96 20.54
CA PRO A 38 18.30 40.69 19.56
C PRO A 38 19.38 41.58 20.22
N ARG A 39 19.52 41.51 21.52
CA ARG A 39 20.36 42.42 22.30
C ARG A 39 21.73 41.83 22.72
N LEU A 40 22.03 40.59 22.31
CA LEU A 40 23.35 40.05 22.54
C LEU A 40 24.35 40.63 21.54
N THR A 41 25.06 41.67 21.92
CA THR A 41 26.23 42.12 21.16
C THR A 41 27.28 41.02 21.22
N ALA A 42 27.49 40.34 20.12
CA ALA A 42 28.48 39.29 19.98
C ALA A 42 29.80 39.88 19.48
N GLU A 43 30.87 39.32 19.95
CA GLU A 43 32.23 39.64 19.53
C GLU A 43 32.91 38.34 19.04
N TYR A 44 33.80 38.44 18.07
CA TYR A 44 34.63 37.31 17.63
C TYR A 44 36.10 37.67 17.66
N ALA A 45 36.94 36.67 17.86
CA ALA A 45 38.40 36.77 17.74
C ALA A 45 38.92 35.56 16.99
N VAL A 46 39.94 35.77 16.18
CA VAL A 46 40.58 34.75 15.33
C VAL A 46 41.87 34.35 15.99
N ILE A 47 42.19 33.06 16.02
CA ILE A 47 43.44 32.52 16.57
C ILE A 47 44.24 31.93 15.41
N GLU A 48 45.39 32.63 15.07
CA GLU A 48 46.17 32.34 13.86
C GLU A 48 47.14 31.17 14.00
N ASP A 49 47.67 30.90 15.18
CA ASP A 49 48.68 29.85 15.38
C ASP A 49 48.49 29.20 16.77
N MET A 50 47.67 28.19 16.81
CA MET A 50 47.64 27.40 18.02
C MET A 50 48.00 25.94 17.74
N ALA A 51 49.16 25.52 18.19
CA ALA A 51 49.27 24.29 18.92
C ALA A 51 48.14 24.32 19.96
N LEU A 52 47.13 23.44 19.82
CA LEU A 52 45.95 23.29 20.71
C LEU A 52 46.06 24.07 22.00
N PRO A 53 45.21 25.06 22.32
CA PRO A 53 45.41 25.92 23.48
C PRO A 53 45.71 25.03 24.67
N ASP A 54 46.74 25.43 25.43
CA ASP A 54 46.95 24.85 26.75
C ASP A 54 45.66 25.10 27.52
N ARG A 55 44.82 24.10 27.58
CA ARG A 55 43.37 24.17 27.84
C ARG A 55 43.06 24.71 29.22
N GLU A 56 44.06 24.66 30.07
CA GLU A 56 44.00 25.15 31.42
C GLU A 56 44.39 26.64 31.55
N ASN A 57 44.99 27.23 30.51
CA ASN A 57 45.54 28.62 30.57
C ASN A 57 44.94 29.55 29.48
N PHE A 58 43.78 29.22 28.89
CA PHE A 58 43.15 30.12 27.91
C PHE A 58 42.70 31.44 28.58
N ARG A 59 43.20 32.58 28.04
CA ARG A 59 42.79 33.90 28.49
C ARG A 59 42.12 34.66 27.34
N ALA A 60 40.81 34.87 27.47
CA ALA A 60 40.03 35.63 26.53
C ALA A 60 40.45 37.10 26.43
N ASP A 61 41.09 37.64 27.49
CA ASP A 61 41.49 39.04 27.57
C ASP A 61 42.69 39.38 26.68
N ASP A 62 43.49 38.39 26.27
CA ASP A 62 44.65 38.56 25.39
C ASP A 62 44.27 38.60 23.90
N LEU A 63 43.01 38.43 23.55
CA LEU A 63 42.53 38.37 22.16
C LEU A 63 42.05 39.73 21.65
N VAL A 64 42.23 39.99 20.34
CA VAL A 64 41.66 41.16 19.65
C VAL A 64 40.25 40.86 19.24
N TRP A 65 39.29 41.48 19.90
CA TRP A 65 37.88 41.28 19.66
C TRP A 65 37.31 42.22 18.63
N HIS A 66 36.51 41.64 17.69
CA HIS A 66 35.80 42.38 16.66
C HIS A 66 34.28 42.17 16.83
N PRO A 67 33.46 43.21 16.68
CA PRO A 67 32.03 43.08 16.79
C PRO A 67 31.48 42.30 15.59
N TYR A 68 30.48 41.44 15.84
CA TYR A 68 29.73 40.80 14.77
C TYR A 68 28.26 40.63 15.16
N SER A 69 27.40 40.42 14.15
CA SER A 69 25.97 40.25 14.35
C SER A 69 25.59 38.79 14.30
N TYR A 70 25.33 38.17 15.44
CA TYR A 70 24.72 36.85 15.50
C TYR A 70 23.29 36.95 14.88
N PRO A 71 22.80 35.99 14.07
CA PRO A 71 23.34 34.66 13.83
C PRO A 71 24.21 34.54 12.56
N THR A 72 24.64 35.63 11.95
CA THR A 72 25.55 35.55 10.79
C THR A 72 26.89 34.93 11.20
N ARG A 73 27.53 34.23 10.27
CA ARG A 73 28.89 33.73 10.49
C ARG A 73 29.87 34.90 10.55
N PRO A 74 30.82 34.93 11.51
CA PRO A 74 31.85 35.98 11.51
C PRO A 74 32.74 35.88 10.26
N PRO A 75 33.32 36.99 9.77
CA PRO A 75 34.22 37.02 8.63
C PRO A 75 35.58 36.46 9.05
N ILE A 76 35.80 35.17 8.84
CA ILE A 76 37.00 34.43 9.19
C ILE A 76 37.92 34.37 7.95
N PRO A 77 39.20 34.79 8.04
CA PRO A 77 40.18 34.66 6.96
C PRO A 77 40.43 33.21 6.56
N GLU A 78 40.88 32.99 5.32
CA GLU A 78 41.29 31.67 4.84
C GLU A 78 42.52 31.15 5.59
N GLY A 79 42.55 29.85 5.87
CA GLY A 79 43.64 29.20 6.59
C GLY A 79 43.51 29.21 8.12
N ILE A 80 42.47 29.81 8.65
CA ILE A 80 42.16 29.78 10.08
C ILE A 80 41.30 28.55 10.42
N HIS A 81 41.71 27.86 11.47
CA HIS A 81 41.04 26.66 11.99
C HIS A 81 40.40 26.85 13.38
N THR A 82 40.65 27.98 14.04
CA THR A 82 40.14 28.25 15.40
C THR A 82 39.60 29.66 15.51
N VAL A 83 38.40 29.79 16.07
CA VAL A 83 37.73 31.07 16.31
C VAL A 83 37.10 31.09 17.70
N CYS A 84 37.13 32.26 18.32
CA CYS A 84 36.41 32.53 19.56
C CYS A 84 35.18 33.37 19.26
N LEU A 85 34.03 33.00 19.85
CA LEU A 85 32.83 33.82 19.89
C LEU A 85 32.55 34.19 21.33
N SER A 86 32.20 35.43 21.58
CA SER A 86 32.01 35.90 22.97
C SER A 86 30.74 36.74 23.13
N TRP A 87 30.08 36.53 24.23
CA TRP A 87 28.91 37.31 24.66
C TRP A 87 29.05 37.69 26.13
N LYS A 88 28.49 38.82 26.53
CA LYS A 88 28.26 39.10 27.95
C LYS A 88 26.95 38.49 28.37
N ILE A 89 26.98 37.67 29.42
CA ILE A 89 25.74 37.09 29.98
C ILE A 89 24.88 38.25 30.51
N PRO A 90 23.61 38.39 30.07
CA PRO A 90 22.77 39.49 30.48
C PRO A 90 22.55 39.50 32.02
N TYR A 91 22.61 40.69 32.61
CA TYR A 91 22.13 40.88 33.96
C TYR A 91 20.60 40.82 33.97
N ALA A 92 20.03 39.69 34.35
CA ALA A 92 18.60 39.58 34.54
C ALA A 92 18.30 39.37 36.05
N PRO A 93 17.42 40.18 36.66
CA PRO A 93 17.08 40.06 38.08
C PRO A 93 16.33 38.76 38.44
N HIS A 94 16.06 37.89 37.46
CA HIS A 94 15.30 36.66 37.64
C HIS A 94 15.81 35.51 36.74
N PHE A 95 17.10 35.19 36.79
CA PHE A 95 17.64 33.97 36.19
C PHE A 95 17.95 32.90 37.24
N PRO A 96 16.98 32.16 37.79
CA PRO A 96 17.31 31.00 38.62
C PRO A 96 17.70 29.85 37.68
N GLY A 97 18.99 29.68 37.45
CA GLY A 97 19.54 28.62 36.61
C GLY A 97 19.12 28.74 35.15
N CYS A 98 19.97 29.28 34.30
CA CYS A 98 19.79 29.38 32.86
C CYS A 98 20.57 28.28 32.13
N ASN A 99 20.01 27.71 31.10
CA ASN A 99 20.73 26.81 30.20
C ASN A 99 21.00 27.53 28.87
N MET A 100 22.27 27.57 28.50
CA MET A 100 22.67 27.95 27.15
C MET A 100 22.58 26.75 26.23
N LEU A 101 21.78 26.86 25.21
CA LEU A 101 21.58 25.86 24.17
C LEU A 101 22.10 26.36 22.86
N PHE A 102 22.88 25.56 22.17
CA PHE A 102 23.36 25.86 20.84
C PHE A 102 23.66 24.57 20.07
N SER A 103 23.74 24.67 18.75
CA SER A 103 24.22 23.55 17.94
C SER A 103 25.37 23.98 17.05
N THR A 104 26.26 23.02 16.80
CA THR A 104 27.41 23.18 15.90
C THR A 104 27.44 22.01 14.92
N ALA A 105 28.07 22.20 13.77
CA ALA A 105 28.32 21.15 12.80
C ALA A 105 29.81 21.07 12.49
N ASN A 106 30.38 19.86 12.61
CA ASN A 106 31.79 19.59 12.31
C ASN A 106 32.77 20.54 12.98
N GLN A 107 32.53 20.85 14.25
CA GLN A 107 33.38 21.71 15.08
C GLN A 107 33.57 21.09 16.47
N ASP A 108 34.78 21.16 16.98
CA ASP A 108 35.07 20.94 18.37
C ASP A 108 34.77 22.23 19.17
N VAL A 109 34.26 22.07 20.38
CA VAL A 109 33.72 23.16 21.17
C VAL A 109 34.31 23.16 22.60
N CYS A 110 34.83 24.32 23.04
CA CYS A 110 35.05 24.59 24.46
C CYS A 110 34.29 25.85 24.85
N VAL A 111 33.70 25.85 26.04
CA VAL A 111 32.99 27.01 26.59
C VAL A 111 33.73 27.44 27.85
N TYR A 112 34.14 28.72 27.87
CA TYR A 112 34.80 29.35 29.02
C TYR A 112 33.90 30.43 29.60
N LEU A 113 34.01 30.54 30.93
CA LEU A 113 33.42 31.62 31.68
C LEU A 113 34.58 32.39 32.33
N GLY A 114 34.90 33.59 31.81
CA GLY A 114 36.19 34.22 32.13
C GLY A 114 37.35 33.32 31.69
N SER A 115 38.11 32.83 32.68
CA SER A 115 39.23 31.88 32.45
C SER A 115 38.84 30.41 32.69
N ASP A 116 37.67 30.14 33.25
CA ASP A 116 37.29 28.79 33.68
C ASP A 116 36.62 28.01 32.54
N LEU A 117 37.12 26.80 32.26
CA LEU A 117 36.51 25.89 31.30
C LEU A 117 35.26 25.23 31.92
N VAL A 118 34.07 25.59 31.42
CA VAL A 118 32.79 25.06 31.94
C VAL A 118 32.21 23.92 31.10
N TYR A 119 32.60 23.82 29.83
CA TYR A 119 32.12 22.76 28.93
C TYR A 119 33.13 22.45 27.84
N ARG A 120 33.23 21.16 27.47
CA ARG A 120 34.10 20.70 26.41
C ARG A 120 33.41 19.61 25.60
N TYR A 121 33.54 19.70 24.27
CA TYR A 121 33.11 18.70 23.32
C TYR A 121 34.11 18.57 22.16
N GLY A 122 34.35 17.33 21.71
CA GLY A 122 35.31 17.03 20.66
C GLY A 122 36.68 16.59 21.20
N ASP A 123 37.50 16.05 20.31
CA ASP A 123 38.76 15.40 20.67
C ASP A 123 39.95 16.36 20.65
N TRP A 124 39.81 17.49 19.95
CA TRP A 124 40.84 18.55 19.82
C TRP A 124 42.21 17.99 19.44
N THR A 125 42.27 16.93 18.61
CA THR A 125 43.51 16.35 18.10
C THR A 125 43.90 17.00 16.77
N GLU A 126 45.18 16.92 16.38
CA GLU A 126 45.72 17.51 15.14
C GLU A 126 45.09 16.95 13.84
N HIS A 127 44.34 15.87 13.91
CA HIS A 127 43.66 15.26 12.77
C HIS A 127 42.16 15.39 12.97
N GLY A 128 41.61 16.44 12.37
CA GLY A 128 40.25 16.88 12.51
C GLY A 128 39.22 15.77 12.51
N THR A 129 38.57 15.60 13.62
CA THR A 129 37.43 14.72 13.74
C THR A 129 36.21 15.36 13.16
N VAL A 130 35.66 14.75 12.12
CA VAL A 130 34.31 15.09 11.63
C VAL A 130 33.32 14.67 12.71
N THR A 131 32.80 15.63 13.44
CA THR A 131 31.96 15.35 14.62
C THR A 131 30.47 15.30 14.29
N GLY A 132 30.09 15.61 13.05
CA GLY A 132 28.67 15.70 12.64
C GLY A 132 27.97 16.92 13.23
N ARG A 133 26.63 16.87 13.33
CA ARG A 133 25.84 17.92 13.98
C ARG A 133 25.58 17.56 15.43
N ASN A 134 25.89 18.50 16.32
CA ASN A 134 25.78 18.32 17.75
C ASN A 134 24.97 19.42 18.43
N PHE A 135 24.25 19.03 19.45
CA PHE A 135 23.48 19.94 20.31
C PHE A 135 24.13 20.01 21.67
N HIS A 136 24.50 21.22 22.06
CA HIS A 136 25.19 21.50 23.30
C HIS A 136 24.25 22.14 24.30
N CYS A 137 24.38 21.75 25.57
CA CYS A 137 23.64 22.34 26.67
C CYS A 137 24.65 22.66 27.79
N VAL A 138 24.76 23.92 28.12
CA VAL A 138 25.65 24.40 29.17
C VAL A 138 24.81 25.06 30.25
N HIS A 139 24.90 24.53 31.46
CA HIS A 139 24.20 25.10 32.61
C HIS A 139 24.94 26.33 33.15
N LEU A 140 24.24 27.46 33.26
CA LEU A 140 24.76 28.72 33.77
C LEU A 140 24.09 29.02 35.11
N SER A 141 24.88 29.19 36.16
CA SER A 141 24.37 29.60 37.48
C SER A 141 24.18 31.12 37.58
N ASP A 142 23.40 31.57 38.54
CA ASP A 142 23.16 33.00 38.79
C ASP A 142 24.43 33.81 39.07
N ALA A 143 25.44 33.16 39.66
CA ALA A 143 26.74 33.75 39.93
C ALA A 143 27.52 34.13 38.65
N MET A 144 27.09 33.65 37.49
CA MET A 144 27.74 33.87 36.19
C MET A 144 27.18 35.10 35.45
N ALA A 145 26.13 35.74 35.98
CA ALA A 145 25.52 36.93 35.35
C ALA A 145 26.54 38.07 35.23
N GLY A 146 26.58 38.72 34.09
CA GLY A 146 27.52 39.81 33.77
C GLY A 146 28.92 39.37 33.41
N GLN A 147 29.28 38.10 33.55
CA GLN A 147 30.58 37.57 33.14
C GLN A 147 30.63 37.41 31.59
N ARG A 148 31.85 37.35 31.08
CA ARG A 148 32.08 37.09 29.64
C ARG A 148 32.04 35.57 29.40
N LEU A 149 31.13 35.15 28.55
CA LEU A 149 31.06 33.78 28.05
C LEU A 149 31.80 33.71 26.71
N THR A 150 32.73 32.77 26.59
CA THR A 150 33.52 32.58 25.36
C THR A 150 33.38 31.16 24.85
N LEU A 151 32.95 31.02 23.61
CA LEU A 151 32.97 29.77 22.86
C LEU A 151 34.24 29.71 22.03
N LEU A 152 35.07 28.74 22.26
CA LEU A 152 36.20 28.40 21.42
C LEU A 152 35.78 27.30 20.48
N LEU A 153 35.85 27.54 19.17
CA LEU A 153 35.42 26.64 18.10
C LEU A 153 36.60 26.29 17.22
N HIS A 154 36.81 25.01 17.01
CA HIS A 154 37.85 24.50 16.10
C HIS A 154 37.28 23.62 15.03
N SER A 155 37.75 23.76 13.77
CA SER A 155 37.33 22.91 12.65
C SER A 155 38.39 22.91 11.57
N ASP A 156 38.68 21.72 11.03
CA ASP A 156 39.50 21.60 9.80
C ASP A 156 38.73 21.96 8.54
N GLN A 157 37.42 22.12 8.66
CA GLN A 157 36.58 22.53 7.54
C GLN A 157 36.23 24.02 7.65
N PRO A 158 36.92 24.91 6.93
CA PRO A 158 36.71 26.36 7.04
C PRO A 158 35.27 26.81 6.87
N ARG A 159 34.50 26.02 6.13
CA ARG A 159 33.09 26.30 5.86
C ARG A 159 32.21 26.29 7.12
N TRP A 160 32.52 25.43 8.09
CA TRP A 160 31.73 25.26 9.31
C TRP A 160 32.25 26.08 10.47
N LEU A 161 33.52 26.48 10.41
CA LEU A 161 34.17 27.21 11.47
C LEU A 161 33.41 28.50 11.82
N GLY A 162 33.06 28.66 13.08
CA GLY A 162 32.33 29.82 13.59
C GLY A 162 30.83 29.82 13.29
N THR A 163 30.29 28.75 12.68
CA THR A 163 28.84 28.61 12.53
C THR A 163 28.25 28.03 13.84
N VAL A 164 27.39 28.81 14.45
CA VAL A 164 26.60 28.38 15.60
C VAL A 164 25.14 28.51 15.17
N ASP A 165 24.51 27.38 14.94
CA ASP A 165 23.09 27.34 14.67
C ASP A 165 22.37 27.30 16.00
N TYR A 166 21.31 28.06 16.14
CA TYR A 166 20.45 27.97 17.31
C TYR A 166 21.18 28.23 18.64
N LEU A 167 21.25 29.47 19.07
CA LEU A 167 21.73 29.86 20.36
C LEU A 167 20.58 30.49 21.16
N THR A 168 20.21 29.86 22.27
CA THR A 168 19.19 30.40 23.19
C THR A 168 19.66 30.30 24.65
N PHE A 169 19.11 31.17 25.46
CA PHE A 169 19.29 31.17 26.92
C PHE A 169 17.91 30.96 27.53
N ASP A 170 17.63 29.75 27.98
CA ASP A 170 16.34 29.36 28.50
C ASP A 170 16.38 28.95 29.96
N THR A 171 15.33 29.22 30.73
CA THR A 171 15.16 28.58 32.04
C THR A 171 15.08 27.06 31.86
N THR A 172 15.41 26.30 32.92
CA THR A 172 15.33 24.84 32.88
C THR A 172 13.96 24.33 32.48
N GLU A 173 12.89 25.00 32.89
CA GLU A 173 11.51 24.65 32.54
C GLU A 173 11.22 24.92 31.06
N GLN A 174 11.56 26.08 30.53
CA GLN A 174 11.42 26.42 29.13
C GLN A 174 12.22 25.48 28.22
N PHE A 175 13.47 25.18 28.63
CA PHE A 175 14.32 24.22 27.96
C PHE A 175 13.67 22.82 27.87
N LEU A 176 13.26 22.28 29.03
CA LEU A 176 12.63 20.95 29.05
C LEU A 176 11.34 20.91 28.20
N THR A 177 10.55 21.97 28.24
CA THR A 177 9.33 22.09 27.45
C THR A 177 9.65 22.12 25.95
N SER A 178 10.57 22.97 25.53
CA SER A 178 10.98 23.11 24.12
C SER A 178 11.56 21.82 23.56
N VAL A 179 12.48 21.19 24.31
CA VAL A 179 13.10 19.92 23.92
C VAL A 179 12.08 18.79 23.87
N SER A 180 11.18 18.72 24.84
CA SER A 180 10.16 17.68 24.90
C SER A 180 9.17 17.82 23.75
N LEU A 181 8.69 19.03 23.46
CA LEU A 181 7.76 19.30 22.36
C LEU A 181 8.39 18.98 21.02
N THR A 182 9.63 19.45 20.78
CA THR A 182 10.36 19.18 19.54
C THR A 182 10.59 17.67 19.35
N SER A 183 11.05 16.99 20.41
CA SER A 183 11.29 15.55 20.40
C SER A 183 10.01 14.76 20.16
N ALA A 184 8.91 15.14 20.79
CA ALA A 184 7.60 14.50 20.59
C ALA A 184 7.11 14.66 19.15
N THR A 185 7.33 15.83 18.53
CA THR A 185 6.93 16.08 17.14
C THR A 185 7.72 15.18 16.16
N TYR A 186 9.03 15.06 16.33
CA TYR A 186 9.85 14.15 15.53
C TYR A 186 9.47 12.68 15.74
N ALA A 187 9.27 12.26 16.99
CA ALA A 187 8.87 10.90 17.32
C ALA A 187 7.49 10.56 16.74
N ALA A 188 6.53 11.48 16.80
CA ALA A 188 5.19 11.31 16.22
C ALA A 188 5.26 11.15 14.70
N ALA A 189 5.97 12.04 14.00
CA ALA A 189 6.11 11.94 12.54
C ALA A 189 6.80 10.65 12.11
N PHE A 190 7.85 10.25 12.82
CA PHE A 190 8.55 8.98 12.57
C PHE A 190 7.61 7.77 12.76
N SER A 191 6.85 7.75 13.86
CA SER A 191 5.90 6.67 14.15
C SER A 191 4.77 6.60 13.13
N ILE A 192 4.26 7.73 12.66
CA ILE A 192 3.24 7.81 11.60
C ILE A 192 3.80 7.28 10.28
N ALA A 193 5.01 7.70 9.88
CA ALA A 193 5.65 7.21 8.67
C ALA A 193 5.87 5.69 8.74
N LEU A 194 6.35 5.18 9.87
CA LEU A 194 6.55 3.75 10.10
C LEU A 194 5.23 2.96 10.00
N ALA A 195 4.16 3.47 10.64
CA ALA A 195 2.83 2.87 10.56
C ALA A 195 2.28 2.84 9.12
N MET A 196 2.49 3.93 8.35
CA MET A 196 2.11 3.99 6.94
C MET A 196 2.89 3.00 6.08
N ILE A 197 4.20 2.89 6.28
CA ILE A 197 5.06 1.91 5.60
C ILE A 197 4.58 0.49 5.91
N ALA A 198 4.38 0.16 7.19
CA ALA A 198 3.88 -1.15 7.62
C ALA A 198 2.51 -1.47 6.99
N PHE A 199 1.60 -0.52 7.01
CA PHE A 199 0.27 -0.67 6.41
C PHE A 199 0.35 -0.91 4.89
N LEU A 200 1.13 -0.13 4.14
CA LEU A 200 1.32 -0.31 2.70
C LEU A 200 1.98 -1.66 2.38
N THR A 201 2.97 -2.08 3.18
CA THR A 201 3.67 -3.35 3.02
C THR A 201 2.73 -4.53 3.25
N ILE A 202 1.90 -4.48 4.30
CA ILE A 202 0.88 -5.49 4.59
C ILE A 202 -0.15 -5.56 3.44
N ASN A 203 -0.59 -4.42 2.93
CA ASN A 203 -1.50 -4.39 1.79
C ASN A 203 -0.86 -5.00 0.53
N LEU A 204 0.39 -4.71 0.28
CA LEU A 204 1.14 -5.25 -0.86
C LEU A 204 1.31 -6.78 -0.78
N SER A 205 1.52 -7.33 0.43
CA SER A 205 1.71 -8.76 0.64
C SER A 205 0.42 -9.59 0.60
N ARG A 206 -0.70 -9.01 1.05
CA ARG A 206 -1.98 -9.72 1.17
C ARG A 206 -2.84 -9.69 -0.09
N ARG A 207 -2.52 -8.83 -1.04
CA ARG A 207 -3.35 -8.53 -2.20
C ARG A 207 -2.49 -8.45 -3.44
N THR A 208 -2.97 -8.96 -4.55
CA THR A 208 -2.30 -8.90 -5.86
C THR A 208 -2.85 -7.73 -6.68
N PRO A 209 -2.34 -6.49 -6.45
CA PRO A 209 -2.74 -5.36 -7.28
C PRO A 209 -2.18 -5.51 -8.70
N SER A 210 -2.71 -4.73 -9.64
CA SER A 210 -2.09 -4.61 -10.97
C SER A 210 -0.64 -4.16 -10.85
N ASP A 211 0.21 -4.52 -11.81
CA ASP A 211 1.64 -4.22 -11.77
C ASP A 211 1.94 -2.71 -11.63
N ALA A 212 1.11 -1.87 -12.24
CA ALA A 212 1.24 -0.41 -12.13
C ALA A 212 0.96 0.07 -10.70
N LEU A 213 -0.11 -0.41 -10.09
CA LEU A 213 -0.48 -0.05 -8.72
C LEU A 213 0.52 -0.60 -7.70
N ARG A 214 1.06 -1.79 -7.96
CA ARG A 214 2.14 -2.39 -7.16
C ARG A 214 3.40 -1.53 -7.17
N ARG A 215 3.87 -1.09 -8.35
CA ARG A 215 5.03 -0.21 -8.46
C ARG A 215 4.79 1.13 -7.77
N THR A 216 3.61 1.72 -7.94
CA THR A 216 3.22 2.97 -7.24
C THR A 216 3.32 2.82 -5.74
N GLN A 217 2.84 1.71 -5.15
CA GLN A 217 2.94 1.45 -3.71
C GLN A 217 4.40 1.26 -3.25
N ILE A 218 5.22 0.54 -4.01
CA ILE A 218 6.66 0.37 -3.70
C ILE A 218 7.37 1.72 -3.67
N TYR A 219 7.15 2.58 -4.66
CA TYR A 219 7.79 3.90 -4.69
C TYR A 219 7.25 4.84 -3.61
N LEU A 220 5.98 4.70 -3.24
CA LEU A 220 5.41 5.44 -2.13
C LEU A 220 6.03 5.03 -0.78
N ILE A 221 6.26 3.73 -0.57
CA ILE A 221 7.01 3.21 0.57
C ILE A 221 8.44 3.76 0.58
N ALA A 222 9.11 3.79 -0.57
CA ALA A 222 10.47 4.33 -0.69
C ALA A 222 10.52 5.84 -0.37
N CYS A 223 9.54 6.63 -0.82
CA CYS A 223 9.42 8.04 -0.48
C CYS A 223 9.24 8.25 1.04
N LEU A 224 8.35 7.48 1.66
CA LEU A 224 8.11 7.55 3.11
C LEU A 224 9.37 7.15 3.89
N ALA A 225 10.05 6.08 3.48
CA ALA A 225 11.28 5.60 4.13
C ALA A 225 12.40 6.63 4.02
N ALA A 226 12.61 7.21 2.84
CA ALA A 226 13.60 8.26 2.63
C ALA A 226 13.30 9.51 3.46
N SER A 227 12.03 9.95 3.51
CA SER A 227 11.59 11.08 4.33
C SER A 227 11.75 10.79 5.83
N MET A 228 11.45 9.57 6.27
CA MET A 228 11.61 9.13 7.64
C MET A 228 13.09 9.12 8.07
N LEU A 229 13.98 8.57 7.25
CA LEU A 229 15.42 8.54 7.50
C LEU A 229 16.02 9.94 7.48
N TRP A 230 15.60 10.80 6.55
CA TRP A 230 16.01 12.21 6.53
C TRP A 230 15.58 12.93 7.80
N THR A 231 14.32 12.73 8.24
CA THR A 231 13.76 13.29 9.46
C THR A 231 14.54 12.83 10.70
N ALA A 232 14.91 11.55 10.76
CA ALA A 232 15.71 11.01 11.85
C ALA A 232 17.10 11.68 11.91
N GLY A 233 17.75 11.85 10.75
CA GLY A 233 19.08 12.46 10.66
C GLY A 233 19.13 13.94 11.05
N ILE A 234 18.08 14.71 10.75
CA ILE A 234 18.02 16.14 11.10
C ILE A 234 17.50 16.40 12.52
N SER A 235 16.84 15.41 13.14
CA SER A 235 16.23 15.59 14.45
C SER A 235 17.26 15.78 15.56
N SER A 236 16.88 16.53 16.58
CA SER A 236 17.62 16.57 17.85
C SER A 236 17.32 15.38 18.76
N PHE A 237 16.32 14.56 18.41
CA PHE A 237 15.83 13.46 19.25
C PHE A 237 16.66 12.19 19.10
N PHE A 238 16.83 11.68 17.87
CA PHE A 238 17.52 10.41 17.63
C PHE A 238 19.01 10.43 17.99
N PRO A 239 19.80 11.49 17.71
CA PRO A 239 21.19 11.58 18.14
C PRO A 239 21.37 11.52 19.68
N ARG A 240 20.37 11.90 20.46
CA ARG A 240 20.40 11.79 21.93
C ARG A 240 20.17 10.37 22.43
N ILE A 241 19.43 9.55 21.67
CA ILE A 241 19.19 8.14 22.02
C ILE A 241 20.37 7.28 21.55
N VAL A 242 20.86 7.54 20.34
CA VAL A 242 21.98 6.82 19.73
C VAL A 242 23.08 7.81 19.47
N GLY A 243 24.10 7.82 20.34
CA GLY A 243 25.20 8.78 20.33
C GLY A 243 26.19 8.58 19.18
N LEU A 244 25.71 8.62 17.93
CA LEU A 244 26.49 8.49 16.70
C LEU A 244 26.27 9.71 15.80
N PRO A 245 26.79 10.90 16.16
CA PRO A 245 26.49 12.16 15.45
C PRO A 245 26.92 12.13 13.99
N LEU A 246 28.02 11.49 13.66
CA LEU A 246 28.48 11.32 12.29
C LEU A 246 27.49 10.49 11.44
N LEU A 247 26.98 9.37 12.00
CA LEU A 247 25.99 8.55 11.32
C LEU A 247 24.74 9.36 10.94
N TRP A 248 24.21 10.14 11.88
CA TRP A 248 23.02 10.96 11.66
C TRP A 248 23.27 12.08 10.66
N TRP A 249 24.45 12.66 10.68
CA TRP A 249 24.88 13.68 9.72
C TRP A 249 24.94 13.13 8.29
N GLU A 250 25.66 12.03 8.10
CA GLU A 250 25.78 11.37 6.79
C GLU A 250 24.43 10.87 6.28
N LEU A 251 23.62 10.30 7.17
CA LEU A 251 22.28 9.85 6.83
C LEU A 251 21.39 11.01 6.33
N HIS A 252 21.42 12.14 7.05
CA HIS A 252 20.67 13.34 6.66
C HIS A 252 21.09 13.84 5.27
N LEU A 253 22.38 14.00 5.05
CA LEU A 253 22.91 14.49 3.78
C LEU A 253 22.62 13.51 2.64
N THR A 254 22.84 12.23 2.84
CA THR A 254 22.53 11.20 1.84
C THR A 254 21.05 11.22 1.47
N MET A 255 20.17 11.28 2.46
CA MET A 255 18.72 11.29 2.20
C MET A 255 18.24 12.57 1.50
N LEU A 256 18.93 13.69 1.67
CA LEU A 256 18.65 14.92 0.93
C LEU A 256 18.76 14.73 -0.58
N TYR A 257 19.67 13.87 -1.05
CA TYR A 257 19.83 13.54 -2.47
C TYR A 257 18.94 12.37 -2.90
N VAL A 258 18.71 11.39 -2.04
CA VAL A 258 17.92 10.17 -2.36
C VAL A 258 16.42 10.46 -2.40
N MET A 259 15.90 11.28 -1.49
CA MET A 259 14.47 11.58 -1.41
C MET A 259 13.88 12.13 -2.73
N PRO A 260 14.48 13.10 -3.44
CA PRO A 260 13.96 13.59 -4.70
C PRO A 260 13.97 12.52 -5.82
N ILE A 261 14.91 11.57 -5.76
CA ILE A 261 14.95 10.42 -6.69
C ILE A 261 13.73 9.54 -6.46
N THR A 262 13.40 9.23 -5.21
CA THR A 262 12.21 8.43 -4.89
C THR A 262 10.92 9.12 -5.31
N TRP A 263 10.83 10.44 -5.15
CA TRP A 263 9.71 11.24 -5.67
C TRP A 263 9.62 11.19 -7.19
N ALA A 264 10.73 11.32 -7.91
CA ALA A 264 10.74 11.23 -9.37
C ALA A 264 10.32 9.85 -9.88
N LEU A 265 10.70 8.75 -9.18
CA LEU A 265 10.24 7.40 -9.45
C LEU A 265 8.72 7.28 -9.28
N LEU A 266 8.19 7.80 -8.18
CA LEU A 266 6.75 7.79 -7.91
C LEU A 266 5.98 8.59 -8.96
N VAL A 267 6.46 9.79 -9.30
CA VAL A 267 5.85 10.65 -10.32
C VAL A 267 5.86 9.98 -11.70
N HIS A 268 6.94 9.29 -12.05
CA HIS A 268 7.05 8.55 -13.32
C HIS A 268 5.93 7.51 -13.50
N GLU A 269 5.51 6.84 -12.42
CA GLU A 269 4.42 5.86 -12.49
C GLU A 269 3.02 6.49 -12.61
N ILE A 270 2.78 7.62 -11.94
CA ILE A 270 1.45 8.24 -11.89
C ILE A 270 1.19 9.26 -13.01
N VAL A 271 2.24 9.76 -13.66
CA VAL A 271 2.13 10.76 -14.73
C VAL A 271 1.60 10.12 -16.03
N ALA A 272 0.95 10.94 -16.88
CA ALA A 272 0.48 10.49 -18.19
C ALA A 272 1.62 9.91 -19.05
N PRO A 273 1.38 8.85 -19.84
CA PRO A 273 2.43 8.11 -20.55
C PRO A 273 3.35 8.98 -21.42
N HIS A 274 2.81 10.02 -22.06
CA HIS A 274 3.58 10.90 -22.94
C HIS A 274 4.55 11.85 -22.19
N TYR A 275 4.38 12.04 -20.87
CA TYR A 275 5.32 12.81 -20.04
C TYR A 275 6.38 11.94 -19.34
N ARG A 276 6.26 10.61 -19.38
CA ARG A 276 7.21 9.70 -18.72
C ARG A 276 8.65 9.91 -19.13
N THR A 277 8.89 10.13 -20.41
CA THR A 277 10.26 10.39 -20.92
C THR A 277 10.88 11.65 -20.33
N GLN A 278 10.09 12.70 -20.12
CA GLN A 278 10.56 13.96 -19.52
C GLN A 278 10.85 13.77 -18.03
N VAL A 279 9.97 13.09 -17.30
CA VAL A 279 10.18 12.74 -15.88
C VAL A 279 11.40 11.84 -15.72
N GLN A 280 11.62 10.89 -16.64
CA GLN A 280 12.80 10.03 -16.66
C GLN A 280 14.11 10.81 -16.85
N LYS A 281 14.12 11.87 -17.65
CA LYS A 281 15.27 12.76 -17.76
C LYS A 281 15.57 13.47 -16.44
N ILE A 282 14.54 13.95 -15.74
CA ILE A 282 14.69 14.56 -14.40
C ILE A 282 15.24 13.52 -13.42
N LEU A 283 14.72 12.31 -13.43
CA LEU A 283 15.19 11.20 -12.59
C LEU A 283 16.69 10.92 -12.81
N TYR A 284 17.12 10.81 -14.07
CA TYR A 284 18.53 10.57 -14.39
C TYR A 284 19.42 11.74 -13.99
N ALA A 285 18.96 12.98 -14.13
CA ALA A 285 19.70 14.15 -13.70
C ALA A 285 19.87 14.20 -12.18
N LEU A 286 18.82 13.84 -11.40
CA LEU A 286 18.88 13.71 -9.94
C LEU A 286 19.83 12.59 -9.51
N ALA A 287 19.76 11.43 -10.17
CA ALA A 287 20.65 10.30 -9.91
C ALA A 287 22.13 10.63 -10.22
N ALA A 288 22.39 11.36 -11.32
CA ALA A 288 23.72 11.82 -11.67
C ALA A 288 24.27 12.83 -10.65
N ALA A 289 23.42 13.75 -10.15
CA ALA A 289 23.80 14.69 -9.09
C ALA A 289 24.17 13.96 -7.79
N PHE A 290 23.38 12.94 -7.41
CA PHE A 290 23.72 12.10 -6.26
C PHE A 290 25.02 11.34 -6.46
N ALA A 291 25.23 10.71 -7.61
CA ALA A 291 26.44 9.96 -7.92
C ALA A 291 27.69 10.89 -7.88
N ALA A 292 27.58 12.09 -8.44
CA ALA A 292 28.65 13.09 -8.39
C ALA A 292 28.98 13.46 -6.93
N ALA A 293 27.95 13.78 -6.12
CA ALA A 293 28.15 14.11 -4.71
C ALA A 293 28.81 12.95 -3.93
N ALA A 294 28.35 11.71 -4.16
CA ALA A 294 28.91 10.52 -3.52
C ALA A 294 30.39 10.27 -3.90
N VAL A 295 30.74 10.46 -5.16
CA VAL A 295 32.15 10.34 -5.62
C VAL A 295 33.04 11.39 -4.95
N PHE A 296 32.57 12.64 -4.85
CA PHE A 296 33.31 13.69 -4.14
C PHE A 296 33.44 13.38 -2.64
N GLU A 297 32.41 12.83 -2.01
CA GLU A 297 32.45 12.42 -0.60
C GLU A 297 33.47 11.31 -0.36
N MET A 298 33.45 10.25 -1.19
CA MET A 298 34.43 9.16 -1.14
C MET A 298 35.87 9.64 -1.36
N GLY A 299 36.05 10.75 -2.10
CA GLY A 299 37.35 11.40 -2.29
C GLY A 299 37.79 12.28 -1.12
N GLY A 300 37.09 12.28 0.01
CA GLY A 300 37.41 13.09 1.20
C GLY A 300 37.18 14.60 1.01
N LYS A 301 36.36 15.01 0.04
CA LYS A 301 36.10 16.41 -0.32
C LYS A 301 34.78 16.96 0.19
N SER A 302 34.15 16.32 1.17
CA SER A 302 32.83 16.70 1.72
C SER A 302 31.80 17.00 0.62
N GLY A 303 31.66 16.07 -0.33
CA GLY A 303 30.95 16.27 -1.59
C GLY A 303 29.47 16.62 -1.42
N TYR A 304 28.80 16.00 -0.45
CA TYR A 304 27.40 16.30 -0.15
C TYR A 304 27.23 17.78 0.23
N THR A 305 28.11 18.33 1.00
CA THR A 305 28.01 19.72 1.46
C THR A 305 28.59 20.72 0.47
N ALA A 306 29.68 20.36 -0.22
CA ALA A 306 30.34 21.24 -1.20
C ALA A 306 29.42 21.59 -2.39
N LEU A 307 28.59 20.62 -2.81
CA LEU A 307 27.69 20.79 -3.96
C LEU A 307 26.34 21.43 -3.61
N LEU A 308 26.01 21.67 -2.32
CA LEU A 308 24.69 22.17 -1.90
C LEU A 308 24.27 23.47 -2.59
N TYR A 309 25.19 24.42 -2.80
CA TYR A 309 24.88 25.70 -3.47
C TYR A 309 24.35 25.53 -4.90
N PHE A 310 24.86 24.54 -5.61
CA PHE A 310 24.40 24.20 -6.96
C PHE A 310 23.19 23.27 -6.91
N TYR A 311 23.15 22.40 -5.90
CA TYR A 311 22.11 21.39 -5.77
C TYR A 311 20.73 21.96 -5.41
N TYR A 312 20.65 22.94 -4.51
CA TYR A 312 19.35 23.53 -4.12
C TYR A 312 18.60 24.21 -5.29
N PRO A 313 19.23 25.08 -6.12
CA PRO A 313 18.54 25.62 -7.29
C PRO A 313 18.16 24.54 -8.31
N PHE A 314 19.03 23.55 -8.49
CA PHE A 314 18.76 22.40 -9.37
C PHE A 314 17.58 21.57 -8.84
N LEU A 315 17.54 21.26 -7.54
CA LEU A 315 16.44 20.54 -6.90
C LEU A 315 15.12 21.30 -7.03
N LEU A 316 15.12 22.61 -6.84
CA LEU A 316 13.93 23.44 -7.02
C LEU A 316 13.44 23.37 -8.47
N ALA A 317 14.31 23.50 -9.46
CA ALA A 317 13.95 23.39 -10.87
C ALA A 317 13.39 22.00 -11.21
N ALA A 318 14.03 20.93 -10.71
CA ALA A 318 13.55 19.55 -10.87
C ALA A 318 12.16 19.35 -10.26
N SER A 319 11.95 19.85 -9.04
CA SER A 319 10.66 19.75 -8.34
C SER A 319 9.55 20.52 -9.06
N LEU A 320 9.82 21.72 -9.55
CA LEU A 320 8.89 22.50 -10.36
C LEU A 320 8.54 21.78 -11.67
N GLY A 321 9.52 21.11 -12.30
CA GLY A 321 9.29 20.25 -13.45
C GLY A 321 8.36 19.08 -13.15
N LEU A 322 8.56 18.39 -12.03
CA LEU A 322 7.68 17.30 -11.59
C LEU A 322 6.25 17.80 -11.32
N ILE A 323 6.12 18.93 -10.62
CA ILE A 323 4.82 19.57 -10.35
C ILE A 323 4.12 19.94 -11.65
N TYR A 324 4.85 20.52 -12.62
CA TYR A 324 4.30 20.88 -13.93
C TYR A 324 3.73 19.67 -14.68
N PHE A 325 4.50 18.58 -14.78
CA PHE A 325 4.04 17.38 -15.49
C PHE A 325 2.88 16.67 -14.76
N LEU A 326 2.87 16.65 -13.43
CA LEU A 326 1.75 16.14 -12.66
C LEU A 326 0.48 16.98 -12.85
N ALA A 327 0.60 18.30 -12.79
CA ALA A 327 -0.52 19.22 -12.99
C ALA A 327 -1.12 19.07 -14.40
N ARG A 328 -0.28 18.99 -15.42
CA ARG A 328 -0.73 18.74 -16.81
C ARG A 328 -1.43 17.38 -16.94
N SER A 329 -0.85 16.34 -16.35
CA SER A 329 -1.44 14.99 -16.35
C SER A 329 -2.78 14.90 -15.63
N HIS A 330 -3.03 15.74 -14.62
CA HIS A 330 -4.32 15.80 -13.93
C HIS A 330 -5.45 16.22 -14.87
N TRP A 331 -5.22 17.25 -15.67
CA TRP A 331 -6.22 17.76 -16.62
C TRP A 331 -6.51 16.80 -17.78
N GLU A 332 -5.53 15.98 -18.14
CA GLU A 332 -5.59 15.15 -19.34
C GLU A 332 -5.93 13.69 -19.05
N PHE A 333 -5.61 13.14 -17.87
CA PHE A 333 -5.57 11.68 -17.73
C PHE A 333 -6.06 11.09 -16.41
N HIS A 334 -5.66 11.58 -15.23
CA HIS A 334 -5.92 10.82 -13.99
C HIS A 334 -6.08 11.67 -12.71
N PRO A 335 -7.14 11.41 -11.89
CA PRO A 335 -7.34 12.11 -10.60
C PRO A 335 -6.20 11.93 -9.58
N ALA A 336 -5.45 10.81 -9.66
CA ALA A 336 -4.30 10.56 -8.77
C ALA A 336 -3.22 11.63 -8.88
N CYS A 337 -3.03 12.20 -10.07
CA CYS A 337 -2.06 13.27 -10.31
C CYS A 337 -2.32 14.51 -9.45
N ARG A 338 -3.58 14.80 -9.10
CA ARG A 338 -3.94 15.91 -8.20
C ARG A 338 -3.33 15.75 -6.81
N TYR A 339 -3.43 14.56 -6.24
CA TYR A 339 -2.85 14.26 -4.92
C TYR A 339 -1.33 14.21 -4.96
N GLY A 340 -0.76 13.68 -6.05
CA GLY A 340 0.67 13.73 -6.31
C GLY A 340 1.19 15.17 -6.46
N THR A 341 0.49 16.02 -7.20
CA THR A 341 0.83 17.45 -7.33
C THR A 341 0.85 18.15 -5.98
N PHE A 342 -0.20 17.92 -5.16
CA PHE A 342 -0.27 18.49 -3.81
C PHE A 342 0.90 18.01 -2.94
N ALA A 343 1.19 16.72 -2.92
CA ALA A 343 2.23 16.14 -2.07
C ALA A 343 3.63 16.66 -2.48
N VAL A 344 3.94 16.69 -3.78
CA VAL A 344 5.25 17.22 -4.28
C VAL A 344 5.35 18.73 -4.03
N ALA A 345 4.29 19.49 -4.29
CA ALA A 345 4.31 20.94 -4.10
C ALA A 345 4.47 21.32 -2.62
N ALA A 346 3.73 20.68 -1.72
CA ALA A 346 3.85 20.90 -0.28
C ALA A 346 5.25 20.50 0.24
N SER A 347 5.78 19.36 -0.19
CA SER A 347 7.13 18.93 0.18
C SER A 347 8.20 19.90 -0.33
N THR A 348 8.06 20.38 -1.57
CA THR A 348 8.96 21.38 -2.15
C THR A 348 8.90 22.70 -1.36
N LEU A 349 7.70 23.16 -1.02
CA LEU A 349 7.53 24.38 -0.23
C LEU A 349 8.21 24.25 1.15
N PHE A 350 8.02 23.13 1.85
CA PHE A 350 8.67 22.90 3.15
C PHE A 350 10.19 22.85 3.02
N CYS A 351 10.74 22.19 1.99
CA CYS A 351 12.17 22.17 1.72
C CYS A 351 12.73 23.58 1.44
N VAL A 352 12.00 24.41 0.70
CA VAL A 352 12.40 25.81 0.42
C VAL A 352 12.39 26.63 1.70
N ILE A 353 11.36 26.49 2.55
CA ILE A 353 11.28 27.19 3.85
C ILE A 353 12.47 26.78 4.73
N ASP A 354 12.79 25.50 4.82
CA ASP A 354 13.93 25.02 5.61
C ASP A 354 15.27 25.51 5.04
N ALA A 355 15.46 25.52 3.73
CA ALA A 355 16.66 26.04 3.09
C ALA A 355 16.84 27.55 3.34
N LEU A 356 15.76 28.33 3.29
CA LEU A 356 15.76 29.75 3.61
C LEU A 356 15.99 29.96 5.12
N HIS A 357 15.37 29.16 5.96
CA HIS A 357 15.61 29.19 7.41
C HIS A 357 17.08 28.93 7.73
N TRP A 358 17.67 27.89 7.16
CA TRP A 358 19.07 27.56 7.37
C TRP A 358 20.00 28.70 6.94
N LYS A 359 19.66 29.41 5.84
CA LYS A 359 20.49 30.51 5.33
C LYS A 359 20.28 31.84 6.06
N TYR A 360 19.05 32.15 6.44
CA TYR A 360 18.66 33.46 6.96
C TYR A 360 18.17 33.42 8.42
N HIS A 361 18.20 32.26 9.07
CA HIS A 361 17.74 32.05 10.45
C HIS A 361 16.32 32.61 10.71
N LEU A 362 15.39 32.38 9.77
CA LEU A 362 14.04 32.95 9.78
C LEU A 362 13.14 32.43 10.90
N LEU A 363 13.46 31.25 11.46
CA LEU A 363 12.68 30.57 12.49
C LEU A 363 13.54 30.42 13.74
N SER A 364 12.95 30.60 14.91
CA SER A 364 13.65 30.52 16.21
C SER A 364 13.74 29.10 16.79
N GLY A 365 13.33 28.07 16.05
CA GLY A 365 13.18 26.73 16.60
C GLY A 365 14.12 25.67 16.04
N MET A 366 14.31 24.59 16.80
CA MET A 366 15.03 23.37 16.39
C MET A 366 14.25 22.49 15.42
N LEU A 367 13.02 22.86 15.05
CA LEU A 367 12.14 22.02 14.23
C LEU A 367 12.32 22.34 12.74
N SER A 368 12.69 21.32 11.97
CA SER A 368 12.64 21.41 10.51
C SER A 368 11.20 21.31 10.03
N VAL A 369 10.78 22.27 9.20
CA VAL A 369 9.42 22.31 8.63
C VAL A 369 9.22 21.18 7.61
N THR A 370 10.29 20.67 7.02
CA THR A 370 10.25 19.56 6.04
C THR A 370 9.65 18.28 6.64
N ILE A 371 9.65 18.11 7.97
CA ILE A 371 8.97 16.99 8.64
C ILE A 371 7.49 16.87 8.23
N PHE A 372 6.85 17.99 7.90
CA PHE A 372 5.45 18.02 7.48
C PHE A 372 5.23 17.47 6.07
N SER A 373 6.28 17.24 5.29
CA SER A 373 6.20 16.55 4.00
C SER A 373 5.64 15.13 4.12
N ILE A 374 5.89 14.45 5.25
CA ILE A 374 5.34 13.12 5.55
C ILE A 374 3.80 13.19 5.57
N TYR A 375 3.25 14.22 6.20
CA TYR A 375 1.80 14.40 6.29
C TYR A 375 1.18 14.80 4.94
N ALA A 376 1.91 15.53 4.10
CA ALA A 376 1.46 15.87 2.75
C ALA A 376 1.28 14.64 1.84
N MET A 377 1.90 13.51 2.16
CA MET A 377 1.73 12.25 1.42
C MET A 377 0.42 11.51 1.76
N VAL A 378 -0.22 11.82 2.90
CA VAL A 378 -1.42 11.12 3.39
C VAL A 378 -2.55 11.07 2.36
N PRO A 379 -2.96 12.18 1.71
CA PRO A 379 -4.01 12.14 0.70
C PRO A 379 -3.70 11.23 -0.49
N LEU A 380 -2.44 11.20 -0.92
CA LEU A 380 -1.99 10.34 -2.01
C LEU A 380 -2.06 8.86 -1.61
N ILE A 381 -1.62 8.52 -0.40
CA ILE A 381 -1.69 7.15 0.15
C ILE A 381 -3.13 6.65 0.17
N PHE A 382 -4.05 7.44 0.72
CA PHE A 382 -5.47 7.09 0.74
C PHE A 382 -6.05 6.92 -0.66
N HIS A 383 -5.66 7.76 -1.60
CA HIS A 383 -6.13 7.64 -2.97
C HIS A 383 -5.64 6.32 -3.62
N VAL A 384 -4.38 5.96 -3.44
CA VAL A 384 -3.79 4.71 -3.95
C VAL A 384 -4.50 3.50 -3.34
N ILE A 385 -4.76 3.52 -2.03
CA ILE A 385 -5.52 2.46 -1.34
C ILE A 385 -6.95 2.36 -1.90
N ARG A 386 -7.62 3.49 -2.09
CA ARG A 386 -8.97 3.54 -2.68
C ARG A 386 -8.98 2.91 -4.07
N LEU A 387 -8.02 3.24 -4.92
CA LEU A 387 -7.90 2.64 -6.26
C LEU A 387 -7.75 1.12 -6.17
N GLN A 388 -6.91 0.64 -5.27
CA GLN A 388 -6.73 -0.79 -5.04
C GLN A 388 -8.02 -1.48 -4.59
N MET A 389 -8.79 -0.86 -3.69
CA MET A 389 -10.08 -1.39 -3.26
C MET A 389 -11.11 -1.44 -4.40
N MET A 390 -11.12 -0.42 -5.26
CA MET A 390 -12.00 -0.38 -6.43
C MET A 390 -11.64 -1.46 -7.46
N GLU A 391 -10.35 -1.65 -7.73
CA GLU A 391 -9.85 -2.69 -8.64
C GLU A 391 -10.23 -4.10 -8.14
N GLN A 392 -10.09 -4.35 -6.85
CA GLN A 392 -10.49 -5.62 -6.23
C GLN A 392 -12.01 -5.85 -6.28
N ALA A 393 -12.80 -4.83 -5.95
CA ALA A 393 -14.25 -4.93 -6.03
C ALA A 393 -14.72 -5.22 -7.47
N ALA A 394 -14.07 -4.64 -8.47
CA ALA A 394 -14.33 -4.91 -9.87
C ALA A 394 -13.96 -6.36 -10.24
N MET A 395 -12.84 -6.89 -9.73
CA MET A 395 -12.42 -8.26 -9.99
C MET A 395 -13.35 -9.29 -9.34
N VAL A 396 -13.79 -9.05 -8.11
CA VAL A 396 -14.78 -9.91 -7.44
C VAL A 396 -16.09 -9.96 -8.24
N ARG A 397 -16.62 -8.82 -8.67
CA ARG A 397 -17.84 -8.77 -9.50
C ARG A 397 -17.69 -9.52 -10.82
N LYS A 398 -16.54 -9.37 -11.48
CA LYS A 398 -16.26 -10.09 -12.73
C LYS A 398 -16.25 -11.61 -12.51
N ASN A 399 -15.64 -12.08 -11.41
CA ASN A 399 -15.61 -13.50 -11.07
C ASN A 399 -17.01 -14.04 -10.74
N GLU A 400 -17.87 -13.26 -10.05
CA GLU A 400 -19.26 -13.62 -9.79
C GLU A 400 -20.06 -13.78 -11.11
N VAL A 401 -19.92 -12.84 -12.04
CA VAL A 401 -20.59 -12.92 -13.36
C VAL A 401 -20.11 -14.15 -14.13
N LEU A 402 -18.79 -14.39 -14.20
CA LEU A 402 -18.23 -15.57 -14.86
C LEU A 402 -18.71 -16.89 -14.22
N ALA A 403 -18.82 -16.94 -12.90
CA ALA A 403 -19.35 -18.12 -12.21
C ALA A 403 -20.82 -18.39 -12.56
N LEU A 404 -21.65 -17.34 -12.65
CA LEU A 404 -23.05 -17.44 -13.06
C LEU A 404 -23.18 -17.88 -14.54
N GLU A 405 -22.37 -17.32 -15.43
CA GLU A 405 -22.34 -17.71 -16.85
C GLU A 405 -21.90 -19.18 -17.01
N LEU A 406 -20.89 -19.61 -16.26
CA LEU A 406 -20.44 -20.99 -16.27
C LEU A 406 -21.52 -21.95 -15.77
N ALA A 407 -22.19 -21.62 -14.67
CA ALA A 407 -23.29 -22.42 -14.11
C ALA A 407 -24.47 -22.51 -15.10
N ALA A 408 -24.82 -21.40 -15.75
CA ALA A 408 -25.87 -21.39 -16.79
C ALA A 408 -25.48 -22.25 -18.01
N SER A 409 -24.22 -22.15 -18.46
CA SER A 409 -23.71 -22.97 -19.58
C SER A 409 -23.70 -24.45 -19.23
N GLN A 410 -23.24 -24.82 -18.01
CA GLN A 410 -23.28 -26.21 -17.54
C GLN A 410 -24.71 -26.74 -17.44
N SER A 411 -25.65 -25.95 -16.92
CA SER A 411 -27.07 -26.32 -16.85
C SER A 411 -27.69 -26.52 -18.24
N ALA A 412 -27.36 -25.68 -19.20
CA ALA A 412 -27.80 -25.84 -20.59
C ALA A 412 -27.21 -27.10 -21.26
N ALA A 413 -25.94 -27.42 -20.94
CA ALA A 413 -25.26 -28.62 -21.46
C ALA A 413 -25.80 -29.93 -20.89
N GLN A 414 -26.59 -29.91 -19.83
CA GLN A 414 -27.19 -31.11 -19.20
C GLN A 414 -28.55 -31.49 -19.76
N ARG A 415 -29.14 -30.67 -20.63
CA ARG A 415 -30.48 -30.91 -21.19
C ARG A 415 -30.44 -31.18 -22.68
N ASP A 416 -31.39 -31.98 -23.12
CA ASP A 416 -31.65 -32.19 -24.54
C ASP A 416 -32.42 -30.98 -25.13
N PHE A 417 -31.91 -30.41 -26.21
CA PHE A 417 -32.43 -29.15 -26.79
C PHE A 417 -33.84 -29.30 -27.40
N LEU A 418 -34.21 -30.53 -27.83
CA LEU A 418 -35.50 -30.78 -28.47
C LEU A 418 -36.62 -30.98 -27.45
N THR A 419 -36.35 -31.76 -26.40
CA THR A 419 -37.35 -32.25 -25.45
C THR A 419 -37.27 -31.57 -24.08
N GLY A 420 -36.18 -30.85 -23.75
CA GLY A 420 -35.95 -30.25 -22.43
C GLY A 420 -35.67 -31.25 -21.30
N CYS A 421 -35.74 -32.58 -21.61
CA CYS A 421 -35.33 -33.62 -20.68
C CYS A 421 -33.84 -33.52 -20.35
N TYR A 422 -33.38 -34.18 -19.26
CA TYR A 422 -31.94 -34.38 -19.10
C TYR A 422 -31.39 -35.19 -20.29
N ASN A 423 -30.16 -34.92 -20.68
CA ASN A 423 -29.50 -35.69 -21.73
C ASN A 423 -28.75 -36.92 -21.12
N ARG A 424 -28.22 -37.76 -22.00
CA ARG A 424 -27.51 -38.99 -21.60
C ARG A 424 -26.35 -38.77 -20.62
N HIS A 425 -25.65 -37.63 -20.71
CA HIS A 425 -24.52 -37.33 -19.79
C HIS A 425 -24.97 -37.20 -18.33
N GLN A 426 -26.24 -36.88 -18.08
CA GLN A 426 -26.80 -36.77 -16.74
C GLN A 426 -27.12 -38.11 -16.09
N LEU A 427 -27.16 -39.20 -16.89
CA LEU A 427 -27.55 -40.52 -16.36
C LEU A 427 -26.58 -41.05 -15.30
N GLU A 428 -25.28 -40.94 -15.54
CA GLU A 428 -24.26 -41.46 -14.63
C GLU A 428 -24.28 -40.75 -13.28
N SER A 429 -24.29 -39.40 -13.31
CA SER A 429 -24.37 -38.61 -12.07
C SER A 429 -25.71 -38.78 -11.34
N GLY A 430 -26.79 -38.94 -12.07
CA GLY A 430 -28.11 -39.22 -11.49
C GLY A 430 -28.19 -40.60 -10.83
N PHE A 431 -27.64 -41.62 -11.49
CA PHE A 431 -27.54 -42.96 -10.90
C PHE A 431 -26.71 -42.96 -9.62
N GLU A 432 -25.50 -42.35 -9.64
CA GLU A 432 -24.64 -42.26 -8.46
C GLU A 432 -25.36 -41.62 -7.27
N ASN A 433 -26.05 -40.49 -7.50
CA ASN A 433 -26.86 -39.82 -6.46
C ASN A 433 -27.95 -40.72 -5.91
N PHE A 434 -28.66 -41.49 -6.75
CA PHE A 434 -29.69 -42.41 -6.30
C PHE A 434 -29.11 -43.62 -5.56
N ALA A 435 -28.00 -44.14 -6.02
CA ALA A 435 -27.27 -45.23 -5.37
C ALA A 435 -26.72 -44.84 -3.99
N GLU A 436 -26.22 -43.61 -3.86
CA GLU A 436 -25.76 -43.06 -2.56
C GLU A 436 -26.92 -42.92 -1.57
N LEU A 437 -28.03 -42.29 -2.01
CA LEU A 437 -29.26 -42.19 -1.18
C LEU A 437 -29.83 -43.56 -0.78
N ALA A 438 -29.77 -44.53 -1.69
CA ALA A 438 -30.21 -45.89 -1.44
C ALA A 438 -29.31 -46.59 -0.41
N ARG A 439 -28.00 -46.44 -0.49
CA ARG A 439 -27.04 -46.99 0.48
C ARG A 439 -27.15 -46.35 1.86
N GLU A 440 -27.27 -45.04 1.93
CA GLU A 440 -27.30 -44.30 3.19
C GLU A 440 -28.63 -44.49 3.96
N ARG A 441 -29.76 -44.52 3.23
CA ARG A 441 -31.09 -44.45 3.83
C ARG A 441 -31.93 -45.69 3.62
N GLY A 442 -31.39 -46.72 2.98
CA GLY A 442 -32.10 -47.97 2.71
C GLY A 442 -33.22 -47.82 1.66
N PHE A 443 -33.16 -46.80 0.80
CA PHE A 443 -34.16 -46.60 -0.23
C PHE A 443 -33.95 -47.57 -1.39
N LYS A 444 -35.07 -47.97 -2.02
CA LYS A 444 -35.05 -48.69 -3.30
C LYS A 444 -35.19 -47.70 -4.43
N PHE A 445 -34.58 -47.99 -5.57
CA PHE A 445 -34.87 -47.30 -6.79
C PHE A 445 -34.89 -48.26 -7.99
N SER A 446 -35.66 -47.92 -8.96
CA SER A 446 -35.79 -48.70 -10.19
C SER A 446 -35.54 -47.82 -11.43
N PHE A 447 -35.18 -48.49 -12.50
CA PHE A 447 -34.81 -47.93 -13.79
C PHE A 447 -35.76 -48.46 -14.86
N ALA A 448 -36.24 -47.58 -15.70
CA ALA A 448 -36.98 -47.94 -16.88
C ALA A 448 -36.32 -47.32 -18.13
N ILE A 449 -36.18 -48.11 -19.17
CA ILE A 449 -35.87 -47.66 -20.51
C ILE A 449 -37.06 -47.90 -21.42
N PHE A 450 -37.42 -46.97 -22.25
CA PHE A 450 -38.51 -47.09 -23.18
C PHE A 450 -38.22 -46.42 -24.52
N ASP A 451 -38.87 -46.92 -25.54
CA ASP A 451 -38.65 -46.61 -26.94
C ASP A 451 -39.97 -46.49 -27.68
N ILE A 452 -40.04 -45.60 -28.68
CA ILE A 452 -41.22 -45.35 -29.48
C ILE A 452 -41.35 -46.44 -30.55
N ASP A 453 -42.44 -47.20 -30.47
CA ASP A 453 -42.67 -48.28 -31.40
C ASP A 453 -42.81 -47.74 -32.85
N HIS A 454 -42.05 -48.33 -33.77
CA HIS A 454 -42.04 -47.96 -35.18
C HIS A 454 -41.70 -46.50 -35.50
N PHE A 455 -40.90 -45.82 -34.63
CA PHE A 455 -40.56 -44.39 -34.78
C PHE A 455 -39.96 -44.07 -36.15
N LYS A 456 -39.11 -44.95 -36.66
CA LYS A 456 -38.54 -44.80 -38.01
C LYS A 456 -39.63 -44.73 -39.07
N THR A 457 -40.64 -45.62 -39.02
CA THR A 457 -41.74 -45.60 -39.94
C THR A 457 -42.56 -44.31 -39.87
N ILE A 458 -42.72 -43.77 -38.68
CA ILE A 458 -43.38 -42.47 -38.45
C ILE A 458 -42.61 -41.35 -39.14
N ASN A 459 -41.29 -41.29 -38.92
CA ASN A 459 -40.44 -40.32 -39.59
C ASN A 459 -40.45 -40.45 -41.10
N ASP A 460 -40.36 -41.67 -41.59
CA ASP A 460 -40.36 -41.92 -43.05
C ASP A 460 -41.71 -41.58 -43.71
N THR A 461 -42.84 -41.71 -42.99
CA THR A 461 -44.18 -41.48 -43.53
C THR A 461 -44.74 -40.07 -43.30
N ARG A 462 -44.40 -39.47 -42.10
CA ARG A 462 -44.95 -38.17 -41.67
C ARG A 462 -43.90 -37.06 -41.60
N GLY A 463 -42.65 -37.39 -41.91
CA GLY A 463 -41.52 -36.47 -41.87
C GLY A 463 -40.93 -36.25 -40.45
N HIS A 464 -39.68 -35.82 -40.39
CA HIS A 464 -38.94 -35.61 -39.12
C HIS A 464 -39.59 -34.59 -38.19
N LEU A 465 -40.29 -33.57 -38.74
CA LEU A 465 -41.00 -32.59 -37.91
C LEU A 465 -42.14 -33.23 -37.10
N ALA A 466 -42.82 -34.25 -37.66
CA ALA A 466 -43.86 -35.00 -36.94
C ALA A 466 -43.23 -35.88 -35.86
N GLY A 467 -42.06 -36.48 -36.11
CA GLY A 467 -41.28 -37.20 -35.10
C GLY A 467 -40.85 -36.30 -33.96
N ASP A 468 -40.35 -35.10 -34.26
CA ASP A 468 -39.95 -34.10 -33.24
C ASP A 468 -41.13 -33.65 -32.38
N GLN A 469 -42.32 -33.51 -32.96
CA GLN A 469 -43.56 -33.20 -32.21
C GLN A 469 -43.95 -34.33 -31.25
N ILE A 470 -43.82 -35.59 -31.69
CA ILE A 470 -44.05 -36.75 -30.85
C ILE A 470 -43.06 -36.80 -29.67
N LEU A 471 -41.77 -36.59 -29.93
CA LEU A 471 -40.74 -36.56 -28.88
C LEU A 471 -41.01 -35.48 -27.86
N ARG A 472 -41.41 -34.27 -28.27
CA ARG A 472 -41.82 -33.20 -27.35
C ARG A 472 -43.05 -33.57 -26.53
N LEU A 473 -44.08 -34.11 -27.17
CA LEU A 473 -45.32 -34.49 -26.51
C LEU A 473 -45.11 -35.61 -25.49
N ILE A 474 -44.20 -36.55 -25.75
CA ILE A 474 -43.79 -37.56 -24.80
C ILE A 474 -43.11 -36.89 -23.60
N ALA A 475 -42.15 -36.00 -23.85
CA ALA A 475 -41.43 -35.30 -22.80
C ALA A 475 -42.37 -34.49 -21.89
N ASP A 476 -43.27 -33.73 -22.50
CA ASP A 476 -44.26 -32.91 -21.79
C ASP A 476 -45.19 -33.80 -20.95
N THR A 477 -45.68 -34.90 -21.56
CA THR A 477 -46.57 -35.85 -20.87
C THR A 477 -45.88 -36.52 -19.67
N VAL A 478 -44.65 -36.95 -19.83
CA VAL A 478 -43.89 -37.55 -18.74
C VAL A 478 -43.64 -36.53 -17.62
N HIS A 479 -43.21 -35.32 -17.98
CA HIS A 479 -42.94 -34.24 -17.01
C HIS A 479 -44.19 -33.89 -16.15
N GLU A 480 -45.40 -33.97 -16.74
CA GLU A 480 -46.67 -33.79 -15.98
C GLU A 480 -46.93 -34.87 -14.92
N LYS A 481 -46.31 -36.04 -15.07
CA LYS A 481 -46.59 -37.23 -14.23
C LYS A 481 -45.48 -37.56 -13.23
N ILE A 482 -44.32 -36.96 -13.38
CA ILE A 482 -43.16 -37.18 -12.52
C ILE A 482 -43.00 -36.05 -11.51
N ASP A 483 -42.32 -36.33 -10.41
CA ASP A 483 -41.93 -35.38 -9.37
C ASP A 483 -40.43 -35.45 -9.10
N ARG A 484 -40.00 -34.83 -7.98
CA ARG A 484 -38.57 -34.76 -7.59
C ARG A 484 -37.92 -36.12 -7.29
N ARG A 485 -38.71 -37.20 -7.19
CA ARG A 485 -38.21 -38.57 -7.01
C ARG A 485 -37.82 -39.24 -8.30
N HIS A 486 -38.05 -38.58 -9.45
CA HIS A 486 -37.77 -39.11 -10.76
C HIS A 486 -36.67 -38.33 -11.46
N LEU A 487 -35.83 -39.05 -12.20
CA LEU A 487 -34.90 -38.49 -13.16
C LEU A 487 -35.28 -38.94 -14.55
N PHE A 488 -35.65 -37.99 -15.41
CA PHE A 488 -36.11 -38.28 -16.76
C PHE A 488 -35.11 -37.79 -17.78
N ILE A 489 -34.66 -38.70 -18.63
CA ILE A 489 -33.54 -38.52 -19.56
C ILE A 489 -33.92 -38.95 -20.96
N ARG A 490 -33.55 -38.16 -21.95
CA ARG A 490 -33.52 -38.63 -23.34
C ARG A 490 -32.18 -39.32 -23.59
N TYR A 491 -32.22 -40.64 -23.75
CA TYR A 491 -31.02 -41.46 -23.83
C TYR A 491 -30.38 -41.41 -25.24
N GLY A 492 -31.22 -41.35 -26.30
CA GLY A 492 -30.77 -41.18 -27.67
C GLY A 492 -31.95 -41.35 -28.65
N GLY A 493 -31.93 -40.65 -29.75
CA GLY A 493 -32.98 -40.78 -30.80
C GLY A 493 -34.42 -40.75 -30.28
N ASP A 494 -35.05 -41.94 -30.24
CA ASP A 494 -36.40 -42.24 -29.75
C ASP A 494 -36.41 -42.94 -28.38
N GLU A 495 -35.24 -43.12 -27.75
CA GLU A 495 -35.09 -43.80 -26.46
C GLU A 495 -35.09 -42.81 -25.30
N PHE A 496 -35.81 -43.16 -24.27
CA PHE A 496 -35.89 -42.41 -23.00
C PHE A 496 -35.60 -43.31 -21.81
N VAL A 497 -35.07 -42.72 -20.75
CA VAL A 497 -34.79 -43.37 -19.50
C VAL A 497 -35.47 -42.64 -18.37
N LEU A 498 -36.03 -43.39 -17.44
CA LEU A 498 -36.64 -42.91 -16.22
C LEU A 498 -36.08 -43.65 -14.99
N LEU A 499 -35.48 -42.96 -14.05
CA LEU A 499 -35.14 -43.49 -12.75
C LEU A 499 -36.20 -43.01 -11.75
N GLY A 500 -36.66 -43.91 -10.87
CA GLY A 500 -37.65 -43.62 -9.83
C GLY A 500 -37.09 -44.01 -8.44
N LEU A 501 -36.84 -43.01 -7.59
CA LEU A 501 -36.45 -43.19 -6.18
C LEU A 501 -37.70 -43.58 -5.38
N HIS A 502 -37.56 -44.53 -4.46
CA HIS A 502 -38.65 -45.17 -3.69
C HIS A 502 -39.58 -46.07 -4.52
N TYR A 503 -39.13 -46.50 -5.67
CA TYR A 503 -39.83 -47.47 -6.51
C TYR A 503 -39.10 -48.82 -6.42
N ASP A 504 -39.77 -49.87 -6.03
CA ASP A 504 -39.34 -51.24 -6.27
C ASP A 504 -39.78 -51.66 -7.71
N LEU A 505 -39.44 -52.89 -8.08
CA LEU A 505 -39.70 -53.39 -9.45
C LEU A 505 -41.19 -53.29 -9.82
N ASP A 506 -42.08 -53.80 -8.95
CA ASP A 506 -43.51 -53.85 -9.17
C ASP A 506 -44.15 -52.45 -9.25
N ALA A 507 -43.75 -51.57 -8.32
CA ALA A 507 -44.20 -50.17 -8.35
C ALA A 507 -43.77 -49.41 -9.62
N MET A 508 -42.53 -49.66 -10.10
CA MET A 508 -42.05 -49.04 -11.33
C MET A 508 -42.73 -49.61 -12.55
N VAL A 509 -42.98 -50.90 -12.60
CA VAL A 509 -43.76 -51.53 -13.67
C VAL A 509 -45.19 -50.96 -13.72
N ALA A 510 -45.87 -50.85 -12.59
CA ALA A 510 -47.21 -50.28 -12.51
C ALA A 510 -47.23 -48.79 -12.97
N PHE A 511 -46.22 -48.01 -12.56
CA PHE A 511 -46.07 -46.63 -13.00
C PHE A 511 -45.84 -46.54 -14.51
N CYS A 512 -44.94 -47.33 -15.04
CA CYS A 512 -44.65 -47.38 -16.48
C CYS A 512 -45.83 -47.83 -17.32
N ASP A 513 -46.65 -48.81 -16.84
CA ASP A 513 -47.82 -49.23 -17.56
C ASP A 513 -48.94 -48.16 -17.56
N HIS A 514 -49.12 -47.48 -16.43
CA HIS A 514 -49.99 -46.32 -16.36
C HIS A 514 -49.54 -45.19 -17.34
N LEU A 515 -48.23 -44.88 -17.35
CA LEU A 515 -47.65 -43.89 -18.23
C LEU A 515 -47.81 -44.27 -19.69
N ARG A 516 -47.58 -45.55 -20.05
CA ARG A 516 -47.79 -46.13 -21.39
C ARG A 516 -49.21 -45.87 -21.89
N GLY A 517 -50.23 -46.18 -21.05
CA GLY A 517 -51.65 -45.96 -21.42
C GLY A 517 -51.99 -44.47 -21.66
N ILE A 518 -51.44 -43.57 -20.87
CA ILE A 518 -51.61 -42.12 -21.07
C ILE A 518 -50.97 -41.67 -22.38
N LEU A 519 -49.73 -42.13 -22.65
CA LEU A 519 -48.98 -41.78 -23.86
C LEU A 519 -49.69 -42.33 -25.10
N GLU A 520 -50.14 -43.57 -25.11
CA GLU A 520 -50.90 -44.18 -26.19
C GLU A 520 -52.12 -43.32 -26.58
N HIS A 521 -52.89 -42.89 -25.55
CA HIS A 521 -54.08 -42.05 -25.76
C HIS A 521 -53.71 -40.64 -26.29
N ARG A 522 -52.71 -39.99 -25.74
CA ARG A 522 -52.30 -38.63 -26.12
C ARG A 522 -51.61 -38.55 -27.49
N LEU A 523 -50.91 -39.63 -27.85
CA LEU A 523 -50.19 -39.73 -29.13
C LEU A 523 -51.05 -40.25 -30.31
N GLY A 524 -52.35 -40.43 -30.08
CA GLY A 524 -53.29 -40.84 -31.14
C GLY A 524 -52.97 -42.22 -31.78
N GLY A 525 -52.57 -43.18 -30.95
CA GLY A 525 -52.26 -44.55 -31.32
C GLY A 525 -50.79 -44.83 -31.62
N VAL A 526 -49.88 -43.88 -31.42
CA VAL A 526 -48.42 -44.18 -31.33
C VAL A 526 -48.16 -44.83 -29.98
N THR A 527 -47.52 -46.00 -30.02
CA THR A 527 -47.28 -46.80 -28.82
C THR A 527 -45.84 -46.79 -28.40
N LEU A 528 -45.58 -47.14 -27.15
CA LEU A 528 -44.25 -47.25 -26.58
C LEU A 528 -44.07 -48.61 -25.88
N SER A 529 -42.88 -49.16 -26.01
CA SER A 529 -42.46 -50.35 -25.30
C SER A 529 -41.50 -49.98 -24.14
N PHE A 530 -41.69 -50.64 -22.98
CA PHE A 530 -40.91 -50.36 -21.76
C PHE A 530 -40.20 -51.60 -21.28
N GLY A 531 -38.95 -51.42 -20.79
CA GLY A 531 -38.21 -52.42 -20.04
C GLY A 531 -37.83 -51.85 -18.67
N VAL A 532 -38.11 -52.59 -17.61
CA VAL A 532 -37.91 -52.15 -16.23
C VAL A 532 -36.93 -53.06 -15.52
N SER A 533 -35.98 -52.48 -14.78
CA SER A 533 -35.09 -53.19 -13.85
C SER A 533 -35.02 -52.46 -12.52
N THR A 534 -34.61 -53.16 -11.47
CA THR A 534 -34.39 -52.55 -10.14
C THR A 534 -32.94 -52.65 -9.74
N TRP A 535 -32.47 -51.73 -8.93
CA TRP A 535 -31.12 -51.74 -8.43
C TRP A 535 -31.01 -52.72 -7.24
N HIS A 536 -30.01 -53.64 -7.30
CA HIS A 536 -29.84 -54.76 -6.38
C HIS A 536 -28.80 -54.51 -5.28
N GLY A 537 -28.19 -53.34 -5.21
CA GLY A 537 -27.22 -53.00 -4.16
C GLY A 537 -25.89 -52.53 -4.65
N ALA A 538 -24.91 -52.44 -3.72
CA ALA A 538 -23.62 -51.78 -4.00
C ALA A 538 -22.81 -52.40 -5.12
N ASP A 539 -22.96 -53.70 -5.38
CA ASP A 539 -22.24 -54.42 -6.41
C ASP A 539 -22.95 -54.41 -7.78
N ASP A 540 -24.04 -53.61 -7.92
CA ASP A 540 -24.84 -53.51 -9.12
C ASP A 540 -24.51 -52.21 -9.88
N PRO A 541 -23.60 -52.22 -10.84
CA PRO A 541 -23.21 -51.03 -11.57
C PRO A 541 -24.30 -50.63 -12.57
N LEU A 542 -24.27 -49.33 -12.97
CA LEU A 542 -25.21 -48.77 -13.95
C LEU A 542 -25.29 -49.60 -15.25
N SER A 543 -24.15 -50.15 -15.70
CA SER A 543 -24.08 -50.98 -16.91
C SER A 543 -25.00 -52.21 -16.84
N ASP A 544 -25.02 -52.88 -15.67
CA ASP A 544 -25.78 -54.14 -15.48
C ASP A 544 -27.28 -53.80 -15.31
N LEU A 545 -27.58 -52.73 -14.60
CA LEU A 545 -28.95 -52.20 -14.46
C LEU A 545 -29.54 -51.88 -15.84
N ILE A 546 -28.79 -51.16 -16.70
CA ILE A 546 -29.20 -50.87 -18.09
C ILE A 546 -29.36 -52.16 -18.90
N ALA A 547 -28.40 -53.09 -18.81
CA ALA A 547 -28.47 -54.34 -19.57
C ALA A 547 -29.69 -55.18 -19.22
N ARG A 548 -30.13 -55.23 -17.96
CA ARG A 548 -31.35 -55.91 -17.51
C ARG A 548 -32.60 -55.24 -18.07
N ALA A 549 -32.64 -53.89 -18.00
CA ALA A 549 -33.76 -53.14 -18.57
C ALA A 549 -33.86 -53.28 -20.10
N ASP A 550 -32.75 -53.30 -20.82
CA ASP A 550 -32.69 -53.51 -22.28
C ASP A 550 -33.21 -54.88 -22.68
N ARG A 551 -32.79 -55.94 -21.95
CA ARG A 551 -33.36 -57.29 -22.16
C ARG A 551 -34.87 -57.30 -21.93
N ALA A 552 -35.37 -56.61 -20.93
CA ALA A 552 -36.77 -56.46 -20.66
C ALA A 552 -37.49 -55.68 -21.77
N LEU A 553 -36.94 -54.60 -22.24
CA LEU A 553 -37.46 -53.81 -23.39
C LEU A 553 -37.52 -54.66 -24.66
N TYR A 554 -36.51 -55.47 -24.91
CA TYR A 554 -36.52 -56.37 -26.05
C TYR A 554 -37.62 -57.42 -25.92
N ARG A 555 -37.93 -57.94 -24.74
CA ARG A 555 -39.09 -58.82 -24.48
C ARG A 555 -40.40 -58.11 -24.78
N SER A 556 -40.57 -56.84 -24.39
CA SER A 556 -41.73 -56.04 -24.70
C SER A 556 -41.92 -55.91 -26.22
N LYS A 557 -40.86 -55.62 -26.97
CA LYS A 557 -40.90 -55.52 -28.44
C LYS A 557 -41.25 -56.86 -29.09
N LYS A 558 -40.78 -58.00 -28.54
CA LYS A 558 -41.13 -59.34 -29.04
C LYS A 558 -42.56 -59.79 -28.68
N LYS A 559 -43.13 -59.37 -27.56
CA LYS A 559 -44.51 -59.67 -27.16
C LYS A 559 -45.60 -58.97 -27.98
N GLY A 560 -45.23 -58.19 -28.96
CA GLY A 560 -46.17 -57.46 -29.82
C GLY A 560 -46.15 -55.97 -29.63
N ARG A 561 -45.16 -55.44 -28.86
CA ARG A 561 -45.00 -54.02 -28.52
C ARG A 561 -46.10 -53.51 -27.58
N ASN A 562 -46.15 -52.17 -27.37
CA ASN A 562 -47.15 -51.52 -26.53
C ASN A 562 -47.32 -52.20 -25.17
N THR A 563 -46.25 -52.56 -24.50
CA THR A 563 -46.27 -53.29 -23.23
C THR A 563 -45.07 -52.98 -22.37
N VAL A 564 -45.17 -53.26 -21.08
CA VAL A 564 -44.10 -53.18 -20.11
C VAL A 564 -43.64 -54.59 -19.73
N SER A 565 -42.34 -54.83 -19.78
CA SER A 565 -41.74 -56.04 -19.24
C SER A 565 -40.74 -55.70 -18.11
N ALA A 566 -40.76 -56.48 -17.08
CA ALA A 566 -39.77 -56.38 -15.98
C ALA A 566 -38.56 -57.29 -16.27
N GLU A 567 -37.44 -57.03 -15.59
CA GLU A 567 -36.36 -58.02 -15.50
C GLU A 567 -36.87 -59.34 -14.95
N SER A 568 -36.29 -60.46 -15.37
CA SER A 568 -36.66 -61.78 -14.87
C SER A 568 -35.62 -62.26 -13.86
N GLU A 569 -35.94 -63.26 -13.06
CA GLU A 569 -34.97 -63.87 -12.13
C GLU A 569 -33.69 -64.37 -12.86
N ILE A 570 -33.82 -64.75 -14.12
CA ILE A 570 -32.67 -65.15 -14.97
C ILE A 570 -31.82 -63.92 -15.38
N ASP A 571 -32.38 -62.71 -15.41
CA ASP A 571 -31.70 -61.47 -15.73
C ASP A 571 -31.01 -60.84 -14.49
N ALA A 572 -31.40 -61.24 -13.31
CA ALA A 572 -30.92 -60.73 -12.03
C ALA A 572 -29.70 -61.53 -11.49
N ALA A 573 -29.40 -62.71 -12.03
CA ALA A 573 -28.27 -63.55 -11.74
C ALA A 573 -27.10 -63.31 -12.68
#